data_e9887fcf97a58d365c19fa085e263c5c
#
_entry.id   e9887fcf97a58d365c19fa085e263c5c
#
_cell.length_a   1.000
_cell.length_b   1.000
_cell.length_c   1.000
_cell.angle_alpha   90.00
_cell.angle_beta   90.00
_cell.angle_gamma   90.00
#
_symmetry.space_group_name_H-M   'P 1'
#
loop_
_entity.id
_entity.type
_entity.pdbx_description
1 polymer ?
#
loop_
_entity_poly.entity_id
_entity_poly.type
_entity_poly.pdbx_seq_one_letter_code
_entity_poly.pdbx_strand_id
1 'polypeptide(L)'
;MDSEASILLIEDDYLDIRNVERELKKINVNLPLHIARNGREALAMLRGEGFPKIDPLPKVVMLDINMPKMNGIEFLTEIRKDPILRDLNVFIMTTSNDDTDRFAAKNLNVSGYIEKPLTFDTFGGKSGSTIDSFSLFLDLLKMK
;
A
#
# COMPACT_ATOMS: atom_id res chain seq x y z
N MET A 1 0.29 18.64 -13.42
CA MET A 1 -1.12 18.27 -13.26
C MET A 1 -1.25 17.28 -12.14
N ASP A 2 -2.10 17.60 -11.21
CA ASP A 2 -2.28 16.74 -10.04
C ASP A 2 -3.09 15.49 -10.34
N SER A 3 -3.65 15.44 -11.52
CA SER A 3 -4.47 14.34 -11.96
C SER A 3 -3.71 13.02 -12.03
N GLU A 4 -2.39 13.09 -11.93
CA GLU A 4 -1.58 11.88 -12.04
C GLU A 4 -1.35 11.16 -10.73
N ALA A 5 -1.79 11.72 -9.61
CA ALA A 5 -1.66 11.04 -8.34
C ALA A 5 -2.46 9.74 -8.35
N SER A 6 -1.88 8.69 -7.79
CA SER A 6 -2.53 7.38 -7.77
C SER A 6 -2.13 6.58 -6.54
N ILE A 7 -2.82 5.46 -6.35
CA ILE A 7 -2.56 4.51 -5.27
C ILE A 7 -2.33 3.15 -5.91
N LEU A 8 -1.34 2.42 -5.44
CA LEU A 8 -1.14 1.03 -5.85
C LEU A 8 -1.53 0.12 -4.69
N LEU A 9 -2.50 -0.75 -4.93
CA LEU A 9 -2.93 -1.76 -3.96
C LEU A 9 -2.41 -3.12 -4.41
N ILE A 10 -1.65 -3.78 -3.55
CA ILE A 10 -1.11 -5.11 -3.82
C ILE A 10 -1.84 -6.09 -2.94
N GLU A 11 -2.77 -6.83 -3.53
CA GLU A 11 -3.71 -7.66 -2.79
C GLU A 11 -4.28 -8.72 -3.73
N ASP A 12 -4.33 -9.98 -3.30
CA ASP A 12 -4.88 -11.05 -4.11
C ASP A 12 -6.31 -11.43 -3.74
N ASP A 13 -6.80 -10.98 -2.60
CA ASP A 13 -8.15 -11.32 -2.14
C ASP A 13 -9.15 -10.30 -2.67
N TYR A 14 -10.10 -10.78 -3.48
CA TYR A 14 -11.09 -9.93 -4.12
C TYR A 14 -11.93 -9.15 -3.10
N LEU A 15 -12.30 -9.80 -1.99
CA LEU A 15 -13.13 -9.13 -0.99
C LEU A 15 -12.37 -8.01 -0.29
N ASP A 16 -11.08 -8.22 -0.04
CA ASP A 16 -10.25 -7.16 0.55
C ASP A 16 -10.07 -6.00 -0.42
N ILE A 17 -9.92 -6.31 -1.71
CA ILE A 17 -9.83 -5.26 -2.74
C ILE A 17 -11.09 -4.40 -2.73
N ARG A 18 -12.26 -5.05 -2.75
CA ARG A 18 -13.52 -4.33 -2.75
C ARG A 18 -13.69 -3.51 -1.47
N ASN A 19 -13.22 -4.03 -0.35
CA ASN A 19 -13.29 -3.30 0.91
C ASN A 19 -12.48 -2.02 0.85
N VAL A 20 -11.26 -2.10 0.32
CA VAL A 20 -10.40 -0.92 0.19
C VAL A 20 -11.06 0.12 -0.72
N GLU A 21 -11.61 -0.33 -1.85
CA GLU A 21 -12.30 0.58 -2.77
C GLU A 21 -13.44 1.31 -2.08
N ARG A 22 -14.23 0.58 -1.30
CA ARG A 22 -15.39 1.15 -0.62
C ARG A 22 -14.95 2.15 0.45
N GLU A 23 -13.94 1.80 1.24
CA GLU A 23 -13.48 2.68 2.31
C GLU A 23 -12.86 3.97 1.76
N LEU A 24 -12.14 3.89 0.66
CA LEU A 24 -11.58 5.09 0.04
C LEU A 24 -12.69 6.03 -0.44
N LYS A 25 -13.77 5.47 -0.97
CA LYS A 25 -14.91 6.29 -1.37
C LYS A 25 -15.55 7.00 -0.20
N LYS A 26 -15.62 6.34 0.96
CA LYS A 26 -16.21 6.92 2.16
C LYS A 26 -15.52 8.21 2.58
N ILE A 27 -14.22 8.31 2.35
CA ILE A 27 -13.47 9.50 2.72
C ILE A 27 -13.19 10.41 1.53
N ASN A 28 -13.93 10.19 0.44
CA ASN A 28 -13.85 11.03 -0.76
C ASN A 28 -12.49 11.04 -1.43
N VAL A 29 -11.78 9.91 -1.37
CA VAL A 29 -10.55 9.76 -2.12
C VAL A 29 -10.89 9.23 -3.51
N ASN A 30 -10.66 10.06 -4.51
CA ASN A 30 -11.03 9.76 -5.90
C ASN A 30 -9.82 9.54 -6.80
N LEU A 31 -8.69 9.17 -6.22
CA LEU A 31 -7.49 8.88 -6.98
C LEU A 31 -7.60 7.53 -7.69
N PRO A 32 -6.98 7.40 -8.87
CA PRO A 32 -6.94 6.10 -9.53
C PRO A 32 -6.31 5.05 -8.61
N LEU A 33 -6.92 3.87 -8.59
CA LEU A 33 -6.43 2.75 -7.79
C LEU A 33 -5.93 1.67 -8.75
N HIS A 34 -4.62 1.44 -8.75
CA HIS A 34 -4.02 0.36 -9.52
C HIS A 34 -3.98 -0.87 -8.63
N ILE A 35 -4.33 -2.02 -9.18
CA ILE A 35 -4.39 -3.25 -8.40
C ILE A 35 -3.44 -4.28 -8.98
N ALA A 36 -2.53 -4.77 -8.13
CA ALA A 36 -1.64 -5.87 -8.46
C ALA A 36 -1.98 -7.05 -7.54
N ARG A 37 -1.93 -8.24 -8.05
CA ARG A 37 -2.36 -9.41 -7.31
C ARG A 37 -1.25 -10.11 -6.55
N ASN A 38 -0.02 -9.70 -6.77
CA ASN A 38 1.13 -10.20 -6.03
C ASN A 38 2.29 -9.23 -6.24
N GLY A 39 3.38 -9.48 -5.52
CA GLY A 39 4.54 -8.59 -5.59
C GLY A 39 5.21 -8.56 -6.94
N ARG A 40 5.22 -9.70 -7.63
CA ARG A 40 5.86 -9.77 -8.95
C ARG A 40 5.10 -8.92 -9.96
N GLU A 41 3.77 -9.01 -9.94
CA GLU A 41 2.94 -8.21 -10.82
C GLU A 41 3.10 -6.73 -10.51
N ALA A 42 3.17 -6.39 -9.23
CA ALA A 42 3.36 -5.01 -8.81
C ALA A 42 4.67 -4.45 -9.35
N LEU A 43 5.76 -5.21 -9.25
CA LEU A 43 7.05 -4.77 -9.79
C LEU A 43 6.97 -4.56 -11.29
N ALA A 44 6.32 -5.48 -11.99
CA ALA A 44 6.17 -5.36 -13.44
C ALA A 44 5.40 -4.10 -13.81
N MET A 45 4.34 -3.79 -13.07
CA MET A 45 3.56 -2.58 -13.31
C MET A 45 4.36 -1.32 -13.02
N LEU A 46 5.15 -1.33 -11.95
CA LEU A 46 5.97 -0.17 -11.61
C LEU A 46 7.10 0.05 -12.60
N ARG A 47 7.59 -1.00 -13.22
CA ARG A 47 8.70 -0.94 -14.17
C ARG A 47 8.27 -0.90 -15.63
N GLY A 48 7.00 -1.18 -15.89
CA GLY A 48 6.50 -1.23 -17.26
C GLY A 48 6.92 -2.47 -18.00
N GLU A 49 6.99 -3.62 -17.32
CA GLU A 49 7.42 -4.89 -17.87
C GLU A 49 6.23 -5.80 -18.07
N GLY A 50 5.66 -5.80 -19.28
CA GLY A 50 4.49 -6.61 -19.56
C GLY A 50 3.17 -5.95 -19.20
N PHE A 51 3.21 -4.78 -18.58
CA PHE A 51 2.04 -3.98 -18.22
C PHE A 51 2.35 -2.54 -18.55
N PRO A 52 1.34 -1.72 -18.80
CA PRO A 52 1.59 -0.27 -18.91
C PRO A 52 2.23 0.24 -17.62
N LYS A 53 3.30 1.00 -17.77
CA LYS A 53 4.01 1.52 -16.61
C LYS A 53 3.15 2.52 -15.85
N ILE A 54 3.14 2.41 -14.52
CA ILE A 54 2.49 3.41 -13.67
C ILE A 54 3.41 4.63 -13.62
N ASP A 55 3.01 5.70 -14.28
CA ASP A 55 3.83 6.90 -14.41
C ASP A 55 2.93 8.13 -14.35
N PRO A 56 3.13 9.03 -13.38
CA PRO A 56 4.15 8.98 -12.33
C PRO A 56 3.91 7.88 -11.30
N LEU A 57 4.90 7.63 -10.47
CA LEU A 57 4.81 6.60 -9.44
C LEU A 57 3.65 6.90 -8.49
N PRO A 58 3.04 5.86 -7.91
CA PRO A 58 1.93 6.08 -6.99
C PRO A 58 2.39 6.81 -5.74
N LYS A 59 1.50 7.62 -5.17
CA LYS A 59 1.80 8.33 -3.93
C LYS A 59 1.88 7.39 -2.75
N VAL A 60 1.07 6.34 -2.77
CA VAL A 60 0.96 5.39 -1.67
C VAL A 60 0.86 3.99 -2.26
N VAL A 61 1.57 3.05 -1.64
CA VAL A 61 1.45 1.63 -1.92
C VAL A 61 0.82 0.98 -0.70
N MET A 62 -0.30 0.28 -0.89
CA MET A 62 -0.94 -0.50 0.17
C MET A 62 -0.61 -1.95 -0.11
N LEU A 63 0.13 -2.57 0.79
CA LEU A 63 0.75 -3.87 0.56
C LEU A 63 0.24 -4.92 1.52
N ASP A 64 -0.43 -5.94 0.98
CA ASP A 64 -0.74 -7.13 1.76
C ASP A 64 0.54 -7.94 1.90
N ILE A 65 0.87 -8.31 3.12
CA ILE A 65 2.15 -8.96 3.36
C ILE A 65 2.11 -10.46 3.06
N ASN A 66 0.94 -11.07 3.14
CA ASN A 66 0.79 -12.52 2.93
C ASN A 66 0.13 -12.84 1.60
N MET A 67 0.95 -13.05 0.59
CA MET A 67 0.47 -13.35 -0.75
C MET A 67 1.25 -14.51 -1.36
N PRO A 68 0.62 -15.30 -2.26
CA PRO A 68 1.35 -16.28 -3.03
C PRO A 68 2.27 -15.59 -4.05
N LYS A 69 3.24 -16.31 -4.57
CA LYS A 69 4.26 -15.76 -5.47
C LYS A 69 4.88 -14.57 -4.77
N MET A 70 5.83 -13.97 -5.07
CA MET A 70 6.51 -12.89 -4.36
C MET A 70 5.64 -12.22 -3.27
N ASN A 71 5.87 -12.59 -2.00
CA ASN A 71 5.10 -12.03 -0.87
C ASN A 71 5.52 -10.59 -0.59
N GLY A 72 4.84 -9.97 0.40
CA GLY A 72 5.04 -8.55 0.67
C GLY A 72 6.46 -8.19 1.08
N ILE A 73 7.10 -9.02 1.88
CA ILE A 73 8.48 -8.73 2.32
C ILE A 73 9.45 -8.82 1.15
N GLU A 74 9.27 -9.81 0.27
CA GLU A 74 10.11 -9.94 -0.92
C GLU A 74 9.95 -8.73 -1.85
N PHE A 75 8.70 -8.32 -2.07
CA PHE A 75 8.43 -7.15 -2.89
C PHE A 75 9.10 -5.91 -2.30
N LEU A 76 8.92 -5.71 -1.00
CA LEU A 76 9.45 -4.54 -0.31
C LEU A 76 10.98 -4.53 -0.41
N THR A 77 11.62 -5.68 -0.22
CA THR A 77 13.06 -5.80 -0.35
C THR A 77 13.53 -5.37 -1.73
N GLU A 78 12.81 -5.82 -2.77
CA GLU A 78 13.18 -5.49 -4.14
C GLU A 78 13.06 -4.00 -4.42
N ILE A 79 11.98 -3.35 -3.99
CA ILE A 79 11.82 -1.92 -4.29
C ILE A 79 12.82 -1.07 -3.51
N ARG A 80 13.24 -1.50 -2.32
CA ARG A 80 14.22 -0.74 -1.54
C ARG A 80 15.63 -0.81 -2.17
N LYS A 81 15.88 -1.80 -3.02
CA LYS A 81 17.14 -1.89 -3.76
C LYS A 81 17.12 -1.11 -5.07
N ASP A 82 15.94 -0.75 -5.52
CA ASP A 82 15.77 -0.10 -6.83
C ASP A 82 15.95 1.42 -6.66
N PRO A 83 16.90 2.05 -7.37
CA PRO A 83 17.14 3.49 -7.18
C PRO A 83 15.92 4.37 -7.50
N ILE A 84 15.00 3.88 -8.32
CA ILE A 84 13.83 4.64 -8.72
C ILE A 84 12.67 4.41 -7.75
N LEU A 85 12.53 3.17 -7.23
CA LEU A 85 11.38 2.77 -6.44
C LEU A 85 11.60 2.84 -4.93
N ARG A 86 12.83 3.00 -4.49
CA ARG A 86 13.18 2.86 -3.08
C ARG A 86 12.52 3.86 -2.14
N ASP A 87 12.03 4.97 -2.68
CA ASP A 87 11.42 6.01 -1.85
C ASP A 87 9.89 5.94 -1.81
N LEU A 88 9.30 4.89 -2.38
CA LEU A 88 7.85 4.73 -2.35
C LEU A 88 7.35 4.63 -0.91
N ASN A 89 6.22 5.28 -0.66
CA ASN A 89 5.57 5.23 0.66
C ASN A 89 4.69 3.98 0.72
N VAL A 90 5.05 3.05 1.59
CA VAL A 90 4.38 1.76 1.69
C VAL A 90 3.69 1.62 3.04
N PHE A 91 2.40 1.27 3.00
CA PHE A 91 1.63 0.91 4.17
C PHE A 91 1.35 -0.59 4.12
N ILE A 92 1.78 -1.30 5.15
CA ILE A 92 1.59 -2.75 5.24
C ILE A 92 0.19 -3.04 5.75
N MET A 93 -0.52 -3.94 5.06
CA MET A 93 -1.81 -4.44 5.55
C MET A 93 -1.61 -5.83 6.12
N THR A 94 -2.15 -6.07 7.30
CA THR A 94 -1.98 -7.34 8.00
C THR A 94 -3.27 -7.74 8.70
N THR A 95 -3.54 -9.04 8.75
CA THR A 95 -4.75 -9.56 9.39
C THR A 95 -4.60 -9.76 10.88
N SER A 96 -3.38 -9.65 11.40
CA SER A 96 -3.15 -9.93 12.81
C SER A 96 -1.97 -9.09 13.29
N ASN A 97 -1.75 -9.15 14.59
CA ASN A 97 -0.56 -8.56 15.19
C ASN A 97 0.62 -9.51 15.04
N ASP A 98 0.92 -9.87 13.81
CA ASP A 98 2.06 -10.74 13.56
C ASP A 98 3.34 -9.92 13.71
N ASP A 99 3.94 -10.01 14.89
CA ASP A 99 5.15 -9.26 15.20
C ASP A 99 6.31 -9.66 14.31
N THR A 100 6.32 -10.89 13.83
CA THR A 100 7.40 -11.35 12.94
C THR A 100 7.39 -10.56 11.66
N ASP A 101 6.21 -10.39 11.05
CA ASP A 101 6.09 -9.62 9.82
C ASP A 101 6.42 -8.15 10.04
N ARG A 102 5.94 -7.58 11.15
CA ARG A 102 6.24 -6.20 11.47
C ARG A 102 7.73 -5.98 11.70
N PHE A 103 8.37 -6.92 12.39
CA PHE A 103 9.80 -6.84 12.63
C PHE A 103 10.59 -6.90 11.32
N ALA A 104 10.21 -7.83 10.44
CA ALA A 104 10.87 -7.95 9.14
C ALA A 104 10.72 -6.69 8.29
N ALA A 105 9.53 -6.08 8.33
CA ALA A 105 9.26 -4.88 7.54
C ALA A 105 9.92 -3.64 8.11
N LYS A 106 10.20 -3.62 9.42
CA LYS A 106 10.72 -2.45 10.10
C LYS A 106 12.00 -1.92 9.46
N ASN A 107 12.87 -2.81 9.03
CA ASN A 107 14.14 -2.42 8.44
C ASN A 107 14.02 -2.00 6.98
N LEU A 108 12.80 -2.01 6.45
CA LEU A 108 12.54 -1.68 5.05
C LEU A 108 11.79 -0.35 4.89
N ASN A 109 11.79 0.46 5.96
CA ASN A 109 11.26 1.82 5.95
C ASN A 109 9.81 1.93 5.51
N VAL A 110 8.92 1.13 6.13
CA VAL A 110 7.50 1.25 5.84
C VAL A 110 6.94 2.50 6.51
N SER A 111 5.93 3.09 5.88
CA SER A 111 5.30 4.32 6.38
C SER A 111 4.32 4.04 7.50
N GLY A 112 3.75 2.85 7.54
CA GLY A 112 2.82 2.50 8.61
C GLY A 112 2.21 1.13 8.38
N TYR A 113 1.33 0.76 9.30
CA TYR A 113 0.65 -0.54 9.28
C TYR A 113 -0.86 -0.31 9.35
N ILE A 114 -1.60 -1.10 8.60
CA ILE A 114 -3.06 -1.05 8.58
C ILE A 114 -3.56 -2.45 8.87
N GLU A 115 -4.35 -2.58 9.93
CA GLU A 115 -4.95 -3.85 10.30
C GLU A 115 -6.17 -4.14 9.44
N LYS A 116 -6.27 -5.34 8.92
CA LYS A 116 -7.44 -5.76 8.14
C LYS A 116 -8.57 -6.19 9.06
N PRO A 117 -9.82 -5.99 8.66
CA PRO A 117 -10.22 -5.27 7.46
C PRO A 117 -10.06 -3.76 7.63
N LEU A 118 -9.68 -3.08 6.56
CA LEU A 118 -9.54 -1.63 6.59
C LEU A 118 -10.90 -1.00 6.84
N THR A 119 -10.99 -0.16 7.87
CA THR A 119 -12.16 0.69 8.08
C THR A 119 -11.67 2.03 8.58
N PHE A 120 -12.07 3.11 7.93
CA PHE A 120 -11.66 4.43 8.37
C PHE A 120 -12.44 4.90 9.58
N ASP A 121 -13.59 4.30 9.86
CA ASP A 121 -14.37 4.62 11.05
C ASP A 121 -13.63 4.25 12.33
N THR A 122 -13.00 3.09 12.34
CA THR A 122 -12.26 2.62 13.51
C THR A 122 -10.79 2.91 13.45
N PHE A 123 -10.26 3.10 12.23
CA PHE A 123 -8.84 3.31 12.00
C PHE A 123 -8.33 4.51 12.81
N GLY A 124 -8.97 5.66 12.64
CA GLY A 124 -8.56 6.87 13.32
C GLY A 124 -8.89 6.91 14.79
N GLY A 125 -9.67 5.95 15.29
CA GLY A 125 -10.06 5.91 16.69
C GLY A 125 -9.30 4.91 17.53
N LYS A 126 -8.28 4.28 16.97
CA LYS A 126 -7.52 3.24 17.66
C LYS A 126 -6.31 3.82 18.37
N SER A 127 -5.34 2.97 18.67
CA SER A 127 -4.14 3.39 19.39
C SER A 127 -3.37 4.46 18.64
N GLY A 128 -2.40 5.05 19.30
CA GLY A 128 -1.60 6.11 18.73
C GLY A 128 -0.93 5.74 17.41
N SER A 129 -0.39 4.53 17.31
CA SER A 129 0.29 4.12 16.07
C SER A 129 -0.68 4.02 14.91
N THR A 130 -1.91 3.57 15.16
CA THR A 130 -2.94 3.50 14.13
C THR A 130 -3.35 4.90 13.71
N ILE A 131 -3.51 5.81 14.68
CA ILE A 131 -3.85 7.19 14.39
C ILE A 131 -2.75 7.85 13.58
N ASP A 132 -1.50 7.61 13.94
CA ASP A 132 -0.36 8.18 13.22
C ASP A 132 -0.32 7.68 11.76
N SER A 133 -0.56 6.37 11.57
CA SER A 133 -0.60 5.80 10.22
C SER A 133 -1.72 6.42 9.39
N PHE A 134 -2.88 6.60 10.00
CA PHE A 134 -4.03 7.19 9.33
C PHE A 134 -3.74 8.64 8.93
N SER A 135 -3.17 9.43 9.84
CA SER A 135 -2.83 10.81 9.54
C SER A 135 -1.83 10.91 8.39
N LEU A 136 -0.78 10.10 8.45
CA LEU A 136 0.22 10.10 7.39
C LEU A 136 -0.39 9.68 6.07
N PHE A 137 -1.22 8.65 6.09
CA PHE A 137 -1.89 8.14 4.89
C PHE A 137 -2.71 9.26 4.23
N LEU A 138 -3.53 9.97 5.03
CA LEU A 138 -4.33 11.07 4.51
C LEU A 138 -3.46 12.21 3.99
N ASP A 139 -2.40 12.55 4.71
CA ASP A 139 -1.52 13.63 4.29
C ASP A 139 -0.88 13.33 2.94
N LEU A 140 -0.42 12.10 2.75
CA LEU A 140 0.20 11.70 1.49
C LEU A 140 -0.80 11.76 0.33
N LEU A 141 -2.05 11.35 0.57
CA LEU A 141 -3.07 11.38 -0.47
C LEU A 141 -3.48 12.79 -0.86
N LYS A 142 -3.35 13.74 0.05
CA LYS A 142 -3.73 15.13 -0.20
C LYS A 142 -2.60 15.97 -0.76
N MET A 143 -1.39 15.47 -0.76
CA MET A 143 -0.25 16.19 -1.32
C MET A 143 -0.38 16.34 -2.82
N LYS A 144 0.07 17.45 -3.31
CA LYS A 144 0.05 17.73 -4.74
C LYS A 144 1.44 17.70 -5.37
#